data_bbe4550ee458ae1f06fe1cb15340a937
#
_entry.id   bbe4550ee458ae1f06fe1cb15340a937
#
_cell.length_a   1.000
_cell.length_b   1.000
_cell.length_c   1.000
_cell.angle_alpha   90.00
_cell.angle_beta   90.00
_cell.angle_gamma   90.00
#
_symmetry.space_group_name_H-M   'P 1'
#
loop_
_entity.id
_entity.type
_entity.pdbx_description
1 polymer ?
#
loop_
_entity_poly.entity_id
_entity_poly.type
_entity_poly.pdbx_seq_one_letter_code
_entity_poly.pdbx_strand_id
1 'polypeptide(L)'
;MTVVETTPQAGLSPQQLAMLFQYTVEAYKVFEKLAENLPNPMTRAMFAQFAVDEREDRDLIEMKAAAVGARGVRVTLGSDMIFSDILEGEMSYRESAEFLISRERTLQRKLREMIGIAPNADRNFLVYLEAVKRAHIVELERDLELIRIDQDWWKREDAEWRIVHGSPAV
;
A
#
# COMPACT_ATOMS: atom_id res chain seq x y z
N MET A 1 49.78 4.90 -8.36
CA MET A 1 48.39 5.36 -8.42
C MET A 1 47.49 4.12 -8.44
N THR A 2 46.92 3.79 -7.32
CA THR A 2 45.97 2.65 -7.23
C THR A 2 44.62 3.16 -7.74
N VAL A 3 44.22 2.70 -8.89
CA VAL A 3 42.85 2.90 -9.40
C VAL A 3 41.96 2.05 -8.51
N VAL A 4 41.23 2.69 -7.58
CA VAL A 4 40.16 2.03 -6.89
C VAL A 4 39.06 1.83 -7.94
N GLU A 5 38.95 0.63 -8.50
CA GLU A 5 37.79 0.21 -9.25
C GLU A 5 36.61 0.23 -8.28
N THR A 6 35.85 1.32 -8.32
CA THR A 6 34.54 1.36 -7.71
C THR A 6 33.65 0.36 -8.47
N THR A 7 33.47 -0.80 -7.91
CA THR A 7 32.43 -1.75 -8.39
C THR A 7 31.13 -0.98 -8.53
N PRO A 8 30.48 -0.96 -9.70
CA PRO A 8 29.20 -0.26 -9.83
C PRO A 8 28.24 -0.85 -8.81
N GLN A 9 27.62 0.02 -8.00
CA GLN A 9 26.65 -0.40 -7.01
C GLN A 9 25.50 -1.10 -7.73
N ALA A 10 25.26 -2.37 -7.40
CA ALA A 10 24.21 -3.16 -8.04
C ALA A 10 22.84 -2.49 -7.81
N GLY A 11 22.04 -2.38 -8.86
CA GLY A 11 20.66 -1.91 -8.77
C GLY A 11 19.75 -2.88 -7.97
N LEU A 12 18.46 -2.60 -7.96
CA LEU A 12 17.47 -3.48 -7.33
C LEU A 12 17.56 -4.90 -7.91
N SER A 13 17.58 -5.90 -7.04
CA SER A 13 17.63 -7.30 -7.46
C SER A 13 16.28 -7.74 -8.04
N PRO A 14 16.26 -8.78 -8.91
CA PRO A 14 15.02 -9.39 -9.38
C PRO A 14 14.10 -9.81 -8.25
N GLN A 15 14.65 -10.32 -7.14
CA GLN A 15 13.88 -10.75 -5.98
C GLN A 15 13.24 -9.57 -5.23
N GLN A 16 13.96 -8.46 -5.10
CA GLN A 16 13.41 -7.23 -4.51
C GLN A 16 12.25 -6.68 -5.33
N LEU A 17 12.40 -6.63 -6.66
CA LEU A 17 11.34 -6.19 -7.57
C LEU A 17 10.14 -7.14 -7.54
N ALA A 18 10.37 -8.45 -7.50
CA ALA A 18 9.32 -9.45 -7.38
C ALA A 18 8.56 -9.33 -6.05
N MET A 19 9.25 -9.06 -4.96
CA MET A 19 8.64 -8.82 -3.64
C MET A 19 7.74 -7.57 -3.67
N LEU A 20 8.22 -6.48 -4.23
CA LEU A 20 7.44 -5.24 -4.37
C LEU A 20 6.20 -5.48 -5.25
N PHE A 21 6.36 -6.16 -6.36
CA PHE A 21 5.26 -6.50 -7.27
C PHE A 21 4.20 -7.36 -6.58
N GLN A 22 4.61 -8.44 -5.92
CA GLN A 22 3.72 -9.35 -5.21
C GLN A 22 2.94 -8.61 -4.11
N TYR A 23 3.61 -7.74 -3.36
CA TYR A 23 2.97 -6.93 -2.33
C TYR A 23 1.88 -6.03 -2.93
N THR A 24 2.17 -5.31 -4.01
CA THR A 24 1.18 -4.41 -4.62
C THR A 24 -0.03 -5.17 -5.16
N VAL A 25 0.15 -6.37 -5.70
CA VAL A 25 -0.95 -7.22 -6.16
C VAL A 25 -1.85 -7.65 -5.00
N GLU A 26 -1.26 -8.08 -3.89
CA GLU A 26 -2.01 -8.49 -2.71
C GLU A 26 -2.73 -7.29 -2.04
N ALA A 27 -2.04 -6.16 -1.91
CA ALA A 27 -2.62 -4.94 -1.35
C ALA A 27 -3.78 -4.41 -2.21
N TYR A 28 -3.63 -4.41 -3.53
CA TYR A 28 -4.69 -4.02 -4.46
C TYR A 28 -5.97 -4.82 -4.24
N LYS A 29 -5.87 -6.13 -4.17
CA LYS A 29 -7.04 -7.01 -3.96
C LYS A 29 -7.79 -6.69 -2.67
N VAL A 30 -7.05 -6.42 -1.60
CA VAL A 30 -7.65 -6.10 -0.30
C VAL A 30 -8.31 -4.72 -0.34
N PHE A 31 -7.63 -3.72 -0.86
CA PHE A 31 -8.18 -2.36 -0.96
C PHE A 31 -9.42 -2.30 -1.85
N GLU A 32 -9.42 -3.01 -2.98
CA GLU A 32 -10.58 -3.12 -3.86
C GLU A 32 -11.76 -3.78 -3.13
N LYS A 33 -11.52 -4.86 -2.40
CA LYS A 33 -12.53 -5.56 -1.62
C LYS A 33 -13.14 -4.67 -0.53
N LEU A 34 -12.32 -3.94 0.20
CA LEU A 34 -12.78 -3.00 1.22
C LEU A 34 -13.56 -1.83 0.61
N ALA A 35 -13.11 -1.31 -0.54
CA ALA A 35 -13.82 -0.27 -1.28
C ALA A 35 -15.22 -0.72 -1.75
N GLU A 36 -15.42 -2.00 -2.00
CA GLU A 36 -16.72 -2.55 -2.42
C GLU A 36 -17.67 -2.81 -1.26
N ASN A 37 -17.15 -3.19 -0.10
CA ASN A 37 -17.95 -3.81 0.96
C ASN A 37 -18.17 -2.94 2.20
N LEU A 38 -17.38 -1.90 2.44
CA LEU A 38 -17.56 -1.05 3.61
C LEU A 38 -18.78 -0.13 3.45
N PRO A 39 -19.56 0.08 4.51
CA PRO A 39 -20.80 0.87 4.41
C PRO A 39 -20.55 2.38 4.28
N ASN A 40 -19.50 2.92 4.91
CA ASN A 40 -19.23 4.34 4.92
C ASN A 40 -18.67 4.81 3.55
N PRO A 41 -19.32 5.76 2.87
CA PRO A 41 -18.89 6.19 1.55
C PRO A 41 -17.53 6.90 1.53
N MET A 42 -17.16 7.58 2.60
CA MET A 42 -15.85 8.25 2.71
C MET A 42 -14.73 7.21 2.87
N THR A 43 -14.95 6.19 3.70
CA THR A 43 -14.02 5.09 3.90
C THR A 43 -13.89 4.26 2.62
N ARG A 44 -14.98 3.99 1.91
CA ARG A 44 -14.95 3.34 0.60
C ARG A 44 -14.13 4.13 -0.41
N ALA A 45 -14.33 5.44 -0.49
CA ALA A 45 -13.58 6.30 -1.41
C ALA A 45 -12.08 6.30 -1.10
N MET A 46 -11.71 6.28 0.17
CA MET A 46 -10.32 6.15 0.61
C MET A 46 -9.68 4.85 0.09
N PHE A 47 -10.34 3.72 0.28
CA PHE A 47 -9.81 2.44 -0.21
C PHE A 47 -9.84 2.32 -1.73
N ALA A 48 -10.81 2.93 -2.41
CA ALA A 48 -10.80 3.01 -3.87
C ALA A 48 -9.57 3.78 -4.38
N GLN A 49 -9.18 4.86 -3.71
CA GLN A 49 -7.97 5.59 -4.04
C GLN A 49 -6.71 4.77 -3.74
N PHE A 50 -6.67 4.07 -2.62
CA PHE A 50 -5.57 3.16 -2.30
C PHE A 50 -5.40 2.07 -3.37
N ALA A 51 -6.50 1.52 -3.87
CA ALA A 51 -6.46 0.54 -4.96
C ALA A 51 -5.87 1.13 -6.25
N VAL A 52 -6.23 2.37 -6.59
CA VAL A 52 -5.63 3.09 -7.73
C VAL A 52 -4.13 3.28 -7.52
N ASP A 53 -3.71 3.70 -6.34
CA ASP A 53 -2.30 3.90 -5.99
C ASP A 53 -1.49 2.61 -6.15
N GLU A 54 -2.01 1.49 -5.64
CA GLU A 54 -1.33 0.18 -5.78
C GLU A 54 -1.25 -0.28 -7.23
N ARG A 55 -2.25 0.02 -8.03
CA ARG A 55 -2.23 -0.28 -9.47
C ARG A 55 -1.17 0.52 -10.20
N GLU A 56 -1.03 1.79 -9.89
CA GLU A 56 0.02 2.65 -10.45
C GLU A 56 1.40 2.19 -10.00
N ASP A 57 1.56 1.86 -8.73
CA ASP A 57 2.80 1.30 -8.19
C ASP A 57 3.19 0.00 -8.89
N ARG A 58 2.22 -0.89 -9.09
CA ARG A 58 2.44 -2.15 -9.82
C ARG A 58 2.95 -1.88 -11.24
N ASP A 59 2.36 -0.96 -11.95
CA ASP A 59 2.74 -0.65 -13.33
C ASP A 59 4.17 -0.08 -13.38
N LEU A 60 4.55 0.77 -12.43
CA LEU A 60 5.92 1.29 -12.30
C LEU A 60 6.93 0.17 -11.96
N ILE A 61 6.58 -0.72 -11.04
CA ILE A 61 7.43 -1.85 -10.67
C ILE A 61 7.62 -2.78 -11.87
N GLU A 62 6.57 -3.05 -12.63
CA GLU A 62 6.63 -3.89 -13.82
C GLU A 62 7.54 -3.28 -14.90
N MET A 63 7.45 -1.99 -15.13
CA MET A 63 8.36 -1.29 -16.04
C MET A 63 9.82 -1.44 -15.60
N LYS A 64 10.09 -1.26 -14.31
CA LYS A 64 11.43 -1.41 -13.75
C LYS A 64 11.94 -2.84 -13.89
N ALA A 65 11.09 -3.83 -13.59
CA ALA A 65 11.42 -5.24 -13.73
C ALA A 65 11.73 -5.62 -15.18
N ALA A 66 10.95 -5.11 -16.14
CA ALA A 66 11.18 -5.32 -17.56
C ALA A 66 12.55 -4.76 -18.02
N ALA A 67 12.91 -3.56 -17.54
CA ALA A 67 14.17 -2.91 -17.88
C ALA A 67 15.42 -3.68 -17.44
N VAL A 68 15.32 -4.47 -16.36
CA VAL A 68 16.41 -5.29 -15.83
C VAL A 68 16.24 -6.79 -16.09
N GLY A 69 15.29 -7.20 -16.93
CA GLY A 69 15.05 -8.60 -17.26
C GLY A 69 14.51 -9.45 -16.10
N ALA A 70 13.82 -8.85 -15.15
CA ALA A 70 13.32 -9.50 -13.93
C ALA A 70 11.87 -10.03 -14.04
N ARG A 71 11.27 -10.02 -15.22
CA ARG A 71 9.92 -10.55 -15.42
C ARG A 71 9.85 -12.05 -15.10
N GLY A 72 8.75 -12.46 -14.48
CA GLY A 72 8.48 -13.87 -14.18
C GLY A 72 9.15 -14.40 -12.92
N VAL A 73 9.97 -13.58 -12.24
CA VAL A 73 10.52 -13.95 -10.93
C VAL A 73 9.38 -13.98 -9.91
N ARG A 74 9.32 -15.02 -9.10
CA ARG A 74 8.33 -15.19 -8.03
C ARG A 74 9.04 -15.30 -6.68
N VAL A 75 8.40 -14.71 -5.66
CA VAL A 75 8.86 -14.80 -4.28
C VAL A 75 7.68 -15.14 -3.38
N THR A 76 7.97 -15.70 -2.22
CA THR A 76 6.98 -15.86 -1.15
C THR A 76 7.10 -14.69 -0.20
N LEU A 77 5.99 -13.97 0.01
CA LEU A 77 5.94 -12.89 0.99
C LEU A 77 6.10 -13.45 2.41
N GLY A 78 6.82 -12.72 3.26
CA GLY A 78 6.88 -13.00 4.69
C GLY A 78 5.50 -12.86 5.33
N SER A 79 5.28 -13.53 6.45
CA SER A 79 4.01 -13.50 7.17
C SER A 79 3.58 -12.09 7.63
N ASP A 80 4.53 -11.19 7.80
CA ASP A 80 4.33 -9.78 8.16
C ASP A 80 3.94 -8.89 6.95
N MET A 81 3.81 -9.46 5.76
CA MET A 81 3.47 -8.79 4.50
C MET A 81 2.25 -9.40 3.81
N ILE A 82 1.64 -10.43 4.37
CA ILE A 82 0.47 -11.12 3.81
C ILE A 82 -0.82 -10.41 4.25
N PHE A 83 -1.79 -10.33 3.35
CA PHE A 83 -3.08 -9.66 3.56
C PHE A 83 -4.28 -10.62 3.64
N SER A 84 -4.09 -11.90 3.41
CA SER A 84 -5.18 -12.89 3.30
C SER A 84 -6.10 -12.93 4.52
N ASP A 85 -5.58 -12.68 5.72
CA ASP A 85 -6.36 -12.68 6.97
C ASP A 85 -7.53 -11.68 6.94
N ILE A 86 -7.38 -10.55 6.26
CA ILE A 86 -8.45 -9.56 6.09
C ILE A 86 -9.57 -10.10 5.20
N LEU A 87 -9.21 -10.83 4.14
CA LEU A 87 -10.17 -11.37 3.16
C LEU A 87 -10.96 -12.57 3.70
N GLU A 88 -10.34 -13.35 4.57
CA GLU A 88 -10.87 -14.62 5.08
C GLU A 88 -11.49 -14.50 6.47
N GLY A 89 -11.20 -13.40 7.17
CA GLY A 89 -11.49 -13.26 8.60
C GLY A 89 -12.74 -12.50 8.93
N GLU A 90 -13.15 -12.65 10.18
CA GLU A 90 -14.22 -11.91 10.84
C GLU A 90 -13.71 -10.65 11.55
N MET A 91 -12.66 -10.02 11.02
CA MET A 91 -12.09 -8.82 11.58
C MET A 91 -13.09 -7.66 11.55
N SER A 92 -13.18 -6.91 12.66
CA SER A 92 -13.81 -5.60 12.66
C SER A 92 -13.02 -4.65 11.75
N TYR A 93 -13.66 -3.57 11.31
CA TYR A 93 -12.94 -2.57 10.51
C TYR A 93 -11.74 -1.96 11.27
N ARG A 94 -11.89 -1.72 12.56
CA ARG A 94 -10.79 -1.26 13.40
C ARG A 94 -9.59 -2.21 13.37
N GLU A 95 -9.84 -3.50 13.57
CA GLU A 95 -8.80 -4.53 13.51
C GLU A 95 -8.17 -4.60 12.11
N SER A 96 -8.98 -4.50 11.06
CA SER A 96 -8.49 -4.47 9.68
C SER A 96 -7.60 -3.25 9.41
N ALA A 97 -8.00 -2.06 9.89
CA ALA A 97 -7.20 -0.85 9.74
C ALA A 97 -5.86 -0.94 10.49
N GLU A 98 -5.87 -1.44 11.71
CA GLU A 98 -4.65 -1.69 12.50
C GLU A 98 -3.73 -2.71 11.81
N PHE A 99 -4.31 -3.77 11.26
CA PHE A 99 -3.58 -4.77 10.48
C PHE A 99 -2.93 -4.16 9.22
N LEU A 100 -3.69 -3.37 8.46
CA LEU A 100 -3.19 -2.71 7.25
C LEU A 100 -2.06 -1.73 7.58
N ILE A 101 -2.19 -0.94 8.62
CA ILE A 101 -1.12 -0.05 9.10
C ILE A 101 0.16 -0.85 9.38
N SER A 102 0.04 -1.97 10.07
CA SER A 102 1.18 -2.85 10.36
C SER A 102 1.87 -3.34 9.09
N ARG A 103 1.10 -3.76 8.07
CA ARG A 103 1.64 -4.24 6.79
C ARG A 103 2.31 -3.13 5.99
N GLU A 104 1.64 -1.98 5.89
CA GLU A 104 2.21 -0.81 5.18
C GLU A 104 3.46 -0.28 5.88
N ARG A 105 3.53 -0.29 7.21
CA ARG A 105 4.74 0.08 7.96
C ARG A 105 5.89 -0.90 7.74
N THR A 106 5.60 -2.18 7.64
CA THR A 106 6.62 -3.19 7.32
C THR A 106 7.24 -2.92 5.95
N LEU A 107 6.42 -2.66 4.94
CA LEU A 107 6.93 -2.32 3.61
C LEU A 107 7.65 -0.98 3.60
N GLN A 108 7.10 0.03 4.26
CA GLN A 108 7.74 1.35 4.38
C GLN A 108 9.15 1.24 4.95
N ARG A 109 9.33 0.45 6.00
CA ARG A 109 10.64 0.21 6.61
C ARG A 109 11.60 -0.46 5.65
N LYS A 110 11.15 -1.49 4.92
CA LYS A 110 11.96 -2.16 3.90
C LYS A 110 12.36 -1.21 2.78
N LEU A 111 11.44 -0.37 2.32
CA LEU A 111 11.72 0.66 1.31
C LEU A 111 12.76 1.67 1.80
N ARG A 112 12.69 2.13 3.04
CA ARG A 112 13.67 3.04 3.63
C ARG A 112 15.06 2.42 3.71
N GLU A 113 15.15 1.15 4.08
CA GLU A 113 16.41 0.40 4.06
C GLU A 113 16.99 0.32 2.63
N MET A 114 16.15 0.01 1.65
CA MET A 114 16.55 -0.04 0.24
C MET A 114 17.01 1.33 -0.27
N ILE A 115 16.32 2.42 0.09
CA ILE A 115 16.69 3.79 -0.27
C ILE A 115 18.08 4.13 0.26
N GLY A 116 18.42 3.69 1.47
CA GLY A 116 19.70 3.97 2.12
C GLY A 116 20.92 3.39 1.37
N ILE A 117 20.72 2.33 0.59
CA ILE A 117 21.79 1.63 -0.13
C ILE A 117 21.63 1.65 -1.65
N ALA A 118 20.51 2.17 -2.17
CA ALA A 118 20.22 2.17 -3.60
C ALA A 118 21.12 3.14 -4.38
N PRO A 119 21.51 2.77 -5.62
CA PRO A 119 22.12 3.73 -6.53
C PRO A 119 21.12 4.82 -6.94
N ASN A 120 21.60 5.97 -7.37
CA ASN A 120 20.77 7.14 -7.71
C ASN A 120 19.64 6.82 -8.70
N ALA A 121 19.90 5.91 -9.66
CA ALA A 121 18.90 5.51 -10.67
C ALA A 121 17.66 4.87 -10.06
N ASP A 122 17.77 4.18 -8.92
CA ASP A 122 16.67 3.50 -8.25
C ASP A 122 16.07 4.31 -7.08
N ARG A 123 16.82 5.29 -6.60
CA ARG A 123 16.41 6.05 -5.40
C ARG A 123 15.09 6.78 -5.58
N ASN A 124 14.91 7.51 -6.66
CA ASN A 124 13.66 8.27 -6.90
C ASN A 124 12.44 7.34 -6.99
N PHE A 125 12.60 6.19 -7.64
CA PHE A 125 11.57 5.16 -7.70
C PHE A 125 11.17 4.66 -6.31
N LEU A 126 12.15 4.30 -5.47
CA LEU A 126 11.91 3.83 -4.12
C LEU A 126 11.32 4.91 -3.21
N VAL A 127 11.80 6.16 -3.33
CA VAL A 127 11.26 7.31 -2.58
C VAL A 127 9.80 7.54 -2.92
N TYR A 128 9.42 7.40 -4.19
CA TYR A 128 8.02 7.50 -4.61
C TYR A 128 7.16 6.41 -3.97
N LEU A 129 7.58 5.14 -4.02
CA LEU A 129 6.86 4.03 -3.40
C LEU A 129 6.71 4.23 -1.87
N GLU A 130 7.77 4.67 -1.21
CA GLU A 130 7.74 4.95 0.23
C GLU A 130 6.75 6.07 0.57
N ALA A 131 6.71 7.13 -0.22
CA ALA A 131 5.78 8.24 -0.02
C ALA A 131 4.32 7.79 -0.15
N VAL A 132 4.00 6.89 -1.06
CA VAL A 132 2.66 6.30 -1.19
C VAL A 132 2.28 5.53 0.08
N LYS A 133 3.17 4.69 0.61
CA LYS A 133 2.92 3.94 1.84
C LYS A 133 2.72 4.85 3.04
N ARG A 134 3.51 5.89 3.15
CA ARG A 134 3.37 6.90 4.20
C ARG A 134 2.01 7.61 4.13
N ALA A 135 1.54 7.94 2.93
CA ALA A 135 0.23 8.55 2.74
C ALA A 135 -0.91 7.61 3.15
N HIS A 136 -0.84 6.32 2.80
CA HIS A 136 -1.82 5.31 3.22
C HIS A 136 -1.87 5.18 4.75
N ILE A 137 -0.72 5.14 5.41
CA ILE A 137 -0.63 5.05 6.86
C ILE A 137 -1.29 6.26 7.53
N VAL A 138 -1.02 7.46 7.07
CA VAL A 138 -1.63 8.69 7.60
C VAL A 138 -3.16 8.65 7.50
N GLU A 139 -3.70 8.25 6.36
CA GLU A 139 -5.14 8.14 6.14
C GLU A 139 -5.79 7.06 7.03
N LEU A 140 -5.14 5.91 7.18
CA LEU A 140 -5.62 4.84 8.06
C LEU A 140 -5.57 5.26 9.54
N GLU A 141 -4.53 5.95 9.96
CA GLU A 141 -4.42 6.50 11.32
C GLU A 141 -5.50 7.54 11.60
N ARG A 142 -5.84 8.36 10.61
CA ARG A 142 -6.96 9.30 10.71
C ARG A 142 -8.29 8.56 10.93
N ASP A 143 -8.54 7.50 10.20
CA ASP A 143 -9.75 6.69 10.40
C ASP A 143 -9.81 6.07 11.80
N LEU A 144 -8.68 5.61 12.34
CA LEU A 144 -8.62 5.12 13.72
C LEU A 144 -8.93 6.23 14.74
N GLU A 145 -8.49 7.45 14.51
CA GLU A 145 -8.85 8.59 15.37
C GLU A 145 -10.36 8.90 15.29
N LEU A 146 -10.96 8.83 14.11
CA LEU A 146 -12.40 8.99 13.94
C LEU A 146 -13.18 7.90 14.68
N ILE A 147 -12.69 6.66 14.66
CA ILE A 147 -13.30 5.55 15.41
C ILE A 147 -13.18 5.76 16.93
N ARG A 148 -12.12 6.40 17.43
CA ARG A 148 -12.00 6.76 18.84
C ARG A 148 -13.03 7.78 19.28
N ILE A 149 -13.40 8.71 18.40
CA ILE A 149 -14.41 9.73 18.63
C ILE A 149 -15.82 9.13 18.50
N ASP A 150 -16.01 8.29 17.49
CA ASP A 150 -17.26 7.62 17.20
C ASP A 150 -16.96 6.18 16.76
N GLN A 151 -17.22 5.23 17.66
CA GLN A 151 -16.87 3.82 17.43
C GLN A 151 -17.58 3.21 16.21
N ASP A 152 -18.70 3.79 15.81
CA ASP A 152 -19.49 3.34 14.67
C ASP A 152 -19.25 4.18 13.40
N TRP A 153 -18.23 5.04 13.37
CA TRP A 153 -17.91 5.89 12.23
C TRP A 153 -17.94 5.15 10.89
N TRP A 154 -17.27 4.02 10.83
CA TRP A 154 -17.13 3.22 9.62
C TRP A 154 -18.43 2.51 9.17
N LYS A 155 -19.44 2.45 10.05
CA LYS A 155 -20.75 1.86 9.76
C LYS A 155 -21.73 2.88 9.18
N ARG A 156 -21.42 4.15 9.21
CA ARG A 156 -22.31 5.20 8.72
C ARG A 156 -22.52 5.05 7.22
N GLU A 157 -23.78 4.98 6.83
CA GLU A 157 -24.21 4.76 5.45
C GLU A 157 -24.50 6.07 4.73
N ASP A 158 -24.85 5.96 3.46
CA ASP A 158 -25.15 7.10 2.59
C ASP A 158 -26.23 8.04 3.13
N ALA A 159 -27.18 7.54 3.91
CA ALA A 159 -28.26 8.35 4.50
C ALA A 159 -27.70 9.41 5.48
N GLU A 160 -26.77 9.02 6.35
CA GLU A 160 -26.13 9.95 7.29
C GLU A 160 -25.18 10.89 6.57
N TRP A 161 -24.49 10.41 5.57
CA TRP A 161 -23.66 11.26 4.72
C TRP A 161 -24.50 12.37 4.05
N ARG A 162 -25.71 12.04 3.58
CA ARG A 162 -26.64 13.03 2.99
C ARG A 162 -27.11 14.08 3.97
N ILE A 163 -27.29 13.75 5.26
CA ILE A 163 -27.64 14.72 6.31
C ILE A 163 -26.57 15.78 6.42
N VAL A 164 -25.28 15.41 6.33
CA VAL A 164 -24.15 16.31 6.46
C VAL A 164 -23.89 17.12 5.17
N HIS A 165 -24.04 16.49 4.01
CA HIS A 165 -23.66 17.04 2.70
C HIS A 165 -24.85 17.47 1.83
N GLY A 166 -26.07 17.29 2.32
CA GLY A 166 -27.29 17.52 1.55
C GLY A 166 -27.68 16.34 0.67
N SER A 167 -28.98 16.21 0.43
CA SER A 167 -29.49 15.21 -0.52
C SER A 167 -29.16 15.64 -1.94
N PRO A 168 -28.75 14.70 -2.83
CA PRO A 168 -28.67 15.04 -4.25
C PRO A 168 -30.05 15.51 -4.73
N ALA A 169 -30.07 16.54 -5.56
CA ALA A 169 -31.31 17.03 -6.15
C ALA A 169 -32.00 15.89 -6.91
N VAL A 170 -33.26 15.67 -6.61
CA VAL A 170 -34.09 14.69 -7.32
C VAL A 170 -34.40 15.21 -8.73
#